data_8830d97516a7a3f69d8b00621d17dc76
#
_entry.id   8830d97516a7a3f69d8b00621d17dc76
#
_cell.length_a   1.000
_cell.length_b   1.000
_cell.length_c   1.000
_cell.angle_alpha   90.00
_cell.angle_beta   90.00
_cell.angle_gamma   90.00
#
_symmetry.space_group_name_H-M   'P 1'
#
loop_
_entity.id
_entity.type
_entity.pdbx_description
1 polymer ?
#
loop_
_entity_poly.entity_id
_entity_poly.type
_entity_poly.pdbx_seq_one_letter_code
_entity_poly.pdbx_strand_id
1 'polypeptide(L)'
;EMTSSLVGSEMCIRDREFSFSTITLKDAHPNTAVLRLTGEHGRKIEVQAASIGGGRILIAKLDGIEVNFSAEKPTLIVHNVDQPGHVAQVTSMLAEKQVNIATLQLYRDKRGGYAVMVIETDQEVPEESVAWLEQLDGIIKVTYINVEE
;
A
#
# COMPACT_ATOMS: atom_id res chain seq x y z
N GLU A 1 -0.30 -10.75 -27.55
CA GLU A 1 -1.51 -11.27 -26.89
C GLU A 1 -1.08 -12.00 -25.63
N MET A 2 -1.13 -11.33 -24.50
CA MET A 2 -1.00 -12.01 -23.21
C MET A 2 -2.38 -12.28 -22.69
N THR A 3 -2.94 -13.42 -23.02
CA THR A 3 -4.07 -13.99 -22.29
C THR A 3 -3.52 -14.64 -21.03
N SER A 4 -3.44 -13.90 -19.95
CA SER A 4 -3.23 -14.44 -18.63
C SER A 4 -4.54 -15.07 -18.18
N SER A 5 -4.70 -16.36 -18.40
CA SER A 5 -5.72 -17.17 -17.77
C SER A 5 -5.32 -17.35 -16.31
N LEU A 6 -5.79 -16.48 -15.44
CA LEU A 6 -5.80 -16.72 -14.01
C LEU A 6 -6.90 -17.73 -13.70
N VAL A 7 -6.61 -19.00 -13.89
CA VAL A 7 -7.29 -20.10 -13.20
C VAL A 7 -6.71 -20.14 -11.80
N GLY A 8 -7.07 -19.16 -10.98
CA GLY A 8 -6.80 -19.16 -9.56
C GLY A 8 -7.98 -19.80 -8.85
N SER A 9 -7.69 -20.73 -7.96
CA SER A 9 -8.62 -21.44 -7.09
C SER A 9 -9.85 -20.62 -6.72
N GLU A 10 -11.04 -21.17 -6.96
CA GLU A 10 -12.36 -20.63 -6.63
C GLU A 10 -12.63 -20.54 -5.12
N MET A 11 -11.63 -20.27 -4.29
CA MET A 11 -11.82 -20.10 -2.87
C MET A 11 -12.12 -18.65 -2.52
N CYS A 12 -13.39 -18.39 -2.22
CA CYS A 12 -13.91 -17.24 -1.49
C CYS A 12 -13.93 -15.89 -2.21
N ILE A 13 -14.16 -15.83 -3.51
CA ILE A 13 -14.48 -14.56 -4.18
C ILE A 13 -15.96 -14.55 -4.55
N ARG A 14 -16.81 -14.50 -3.54
CA ARG A 14 -18.20 -14.12 -3.74
C ARG A 14 -18.26 -12.60 -3.85
N ASP A 15 -18.92 -12.11 -4.90
CA ASP A 15 -19.26 -10.70 -5.12
C ASP A 15 -18.08 -9.76 -5.48
N ARG A 16 -17.10 -10.25 -6.26
CA ARG A 16 -16.06 -9.41 -6.84
C ARG A 16 -16.15 -9.41 -8.35
N GLU A 17 -16.15 -8.22 -8.93
CA GLU A 17 -16.09 -8.04 -10.37
C GLU A 17 -14.65 -7.70 -10.78
N PHE A 18 -14.11 -8.43 -11.76
CA PHE A 18 -12.79 -8.20 -12.32
C PHE A 18 -12.90 -7.82 -13.79
N SER A 19 -12.22 -6.76 -14.15
CA SER A 19 -12.03 -6.39 -15.55
C SER A 19 -10.55 -6.26 -15.86
N PHE A 20 -10.13 -6.71 -17.05
CA PHE A 20 -8.75 -6.67 -17.48
C PHE A 20 -8.66 -5.85 -18.76
N SER A 21 -7.66 -4.98 -18.85
CA SER A 21 -7.34 -4.25 -20.05
C SER A 21 -5.83 -4.11 -20.22
N THR A 22 -5.36 -4.04 -21.46
CA THR A 22 -3.98 -3.73 -21.76
C THR A 22 -3.82 -2.22 -21.82
N ILE A 23 -2.84 -1.69 -21.08
CA ILE A 23 -2.49 -0.28 -21.09
C ILE A 23 -1.02 -0.10 -21.43
N THR A 24 -0.68 1.03 -22.02
CA THR A 24 0.71 1.42 -22.27
C THR A 24 1.14 2.39 -21.17
N LEU A 25 2.16 2.00 -20.42
CA LEU A 25 2.78 2.82 -19.38
C LEU A 25 4.11 3.36 -19.89
N LYS A 26 4.30 4.67 -19.81
CA LYS A 26 5.56 5.30 -20.14
C LYS A 26 6.52 5.15 -18.96
N ASP A 27 7.77 4.79 -19.25
CA ASP A 27 8.85 4.66 -18.26
C ASP A 27 8.60 3.61 -17.14
N ALA A 28 7.73 2.62 -17.41
CA ALA A 28 7.44 1.54 -16.48
C ALA A 28 8.23 0.26 -16.85
N HIS A 29 8.47 -0.60 -15.84
CA HIS A 29 9.03 -1.93 -16.07
C HIS A 29 8.10 -2.74 -16.99
N PRO A 30 8.64 -3.56 -17.93
CA PRO A 30 7.82 -4.32 -18.89
C PRO A 30 6.75 -5.20 -18.26
N ASN A 31 7.04 -5.77 -17.09
CA ASN A 31 6.12 -6.63 -16.35
C ASN A 31 5.39 -5.86 -15.25
N THR A 32 4.77 -4.75 -15.61
CA THR A 32 4.03 -3.90 -14.68
C THR A 32 2.52 -4.11 -14.83
N ALA A 33 1.83 -4.19 -13.70
CA ALA A 33 0.38 -4.18 -13.60
C ALA A 33 -0.10 -2.94 -12.82
N VAL A 34 -1.22 -2.39 -13.23
CA VAL A 34 -1.96 -1.38 -12.47
C VAL A 34 -3.24 -2.01 -11.96
N LEU A 35 -3.36 -2.03 -10.64
CA LEU A 35 -4.51 -2.57 -9.92
C LEU A 35 -5.34 -1.40 -9.41
N ARG A 36 -6.61 -1.33 -9.81
CA ARG A 36 -7.60 -0.40 -9.27
C ARG A 36 -8.61 -1.18 -8.48
N LEU A 37 -8.57 -1.00 -7.19
CA LEU A 37 -9.40 -1.73 -6.25
C LEU A 37 -10.44 -0.80 -5.65
N THR A 38 -11.69 -1.28 -5.58
CA THR A 38 -12.77 -0.59 -4.87
C THR A 38 -13.29 -1.55 -3.81
N GLY A 39 -13.12 -1.18 -2.57
CA GLY A 39 -13.61 -1.95 -1.42
C GLY A 39 -15.02 -1.55 -1.02
N GLU A 40 -15.50 -2.16 0.04
CA GLU A 40 -16.74 -1.80 0.71
C GLU A 40 -16.71 -0.31 1.09
N HIS A 41 -17.87 0.31 1.14
CA HIS A 41 -18.05 1.74 1.46
C HIS A 41 -17.35 2.72 0.47
N GLY A 42 -17.01 2.26 -0.77
CA GLY A 42 -16.45 3.11 -1.80
C GLY A 42 -14.96 3.47 -1.61
N ARG A 43 -14.26 2.81 -0.69
CA ARG A 43 -12.81 2.98 -0.50
C ARG A 43 -12.07 2.52 -1.74
N LYS A 44 -11.20 3.37 -2.28
CA LYS A 44 -10.43 3.09 -3.51
C LYS A 44 -8.95 3.12 -3.24
N ILE A 45 -8.22 2.27 -3.95
CA ILE A 45 -6.76 2.27 -3.99
C ILE A 45 -6.30 1.95 -5.42
N GLU A 46 -5.28 2.65 -5.90
CA GLU A 46 -4.59 2.34 -7.14
C GLU A 46 -3.14 1.96 -6.82
N VAL A 47 -2.75 0.77 -7.25
CA VAL A 47 -1.40 0.22 -7.02
C VAL A 47 -0.76 -0.09 -8.37
N GLN A 48 0.41 0.45 -8.63
CA GLN A 48 1.26 0.06 -9.74
C GLN A 48 2.39 -0.83 -9.22
N ALA A 49 2.38 -2.08 -9.62
CA ALA A 49 3.34 -3.08 -9.20
C ALA A 49 4.05 -3.70 -10.40
N ALA A 50 5.32 -4.03 -10.25
CA ALA A 50 6.13 -4.71 -11.24
C ALA A 50 6.64 -6.05 -10.71
N SER A 51 6.59 -7.08 -11.56
CA SER A 51 7.34 -8.31 -11.29
C SER A 51 8.81 -8.12 -11.69
N ILE A 52 9.69 -8.25 -10.72
CA ILE A 52 11.13 -8.04 -10.89
C ILE A 52 11.93 -9.35 -10.98
N GLY A 53 11.23 -10.47 -11.11
CA GLY A 53 11.82 -11.80 -11.20
C GLY A 53 12.02 -12.48 -9.83
N GLY A 54 12.22 -13.80 -9.85
CA GLY A 54 12.45 -14.58 -8.63
C GLY A 54 11.23 -14.64 -7.69
N GLY A 55 10.01 -14.48 -8.21
CA GLY A 55 8.80 -14.44 -7.39
C GLY A 55 8.59 -13.14 -6.60
N ARG A 56 9.43 -12.13 -6.83
CA ARG A 56 9.35 -10.85 -6.11
C ARG A 56 8.62 -9.78 -6.90
N ILE A 57 7.95 -8.92 -6.19
CA ILE A 57 7.27 -7.74 -6.73
C ILE A 57 7.88 -6.46 -6.17
N LEU A 58 7.71 -5.38 -6.91
CA LEU A 58 8.05 -4.03 -6.50
C LEU A 58 6.82 -3.15 -6.68
N ILE A 59 6.39 -2.51 -5.62
CA ILE A 59 5.35 -1.49 -5.68
C ILE A 59 6.03 -0.17 -6.07
N ALA A 60 5.66 0.34 -7.25
CA ALA A 60 6.29 1.53 -7.83
C ALA A 60 5.43 2.79 -7.70
N LYS A 61 4.10 2.66 -7.67
CA LYS A 61 3.19 3.79 -7.38
C LYS A 61 2.03 3.34 -6.51
N LEU A 62 1.57 4.27 -5.69
CA LEU A 62 0.42 4.10 -4.82
C LEU A 62 -0.43 5.38 -4.84
N ASP A 63 -1.66 5.27 -5.30
CA ASP A 63 -2.58 6.41 -5.47
C ASP A 63 -1.92 7.61 -6.20
N GLY A 64 -1.12 7.31 -7.24
CA GLY A 64 -0.42 8.31 -8.07
C GLY A 64 0.92 8.81 -7.51
N ILE A 65 1.28 8.48 -6.26
CA ILE A 65 2.56 8.84 -5.65
C ILE A 65 3.59 7.76 -5.94
N GLU A 66 4.78 8.16 -6.38
CA GLU A 66 5.91 7.26 -6.58
C GLU A 66 6.42 6.74 -5.23
N VAL A 67 6.51 5.42 -5.11
CA VAL A 67 6.98 4.70 -3.93
C VAL A 67 7.94 3.58 -4.35
N ASN A 68 8.60 2.94 -3.41
CA ASN A 68 9.51 1.84 -3.69
C ASN A 68 9.58 0.89 -2.50
N PHE A 69 8.77 -0.17 -2.52
CA PHE A 69 8.80 -1.21 -1.48
C PHE A 69 8.31 -2.56 -2.02
N SER A 70 8.66 -3.64 -1.33
CA SER A 70 8.38 -5.01 -1.79
C SER A 70 7.07 -5.60 -1.25
N ALA A 71 6.57 -5.10 -0.14
CA ALA A 71 5.47 -5.70 0.62
C ALA A 71 5.71 -7.19 1.02
N GLU A 72 6.97 -7.56 1.25
CA GLU A 72 7.36 -8.89 1.75
C GLU A 72 7.20 -9.02 3.27
N LYS A 73 6.98 -7.91 3.94
CA LYS A 73 6.73 -7.80 5.39
C LYS A 73 5.39 -7.13 5.66
N PRO A 74 4.83 -7.26 6.86
CA PRO A 74 3.70 -6.45 7.27
C PRO A 74 3.98 -4.97 7.01
N THR A 75 3.14 -4.32 6.22
CA THR A 75 3.39 -2.96 5.73
C THR A 75 2.22 -2.05 6.06
N LEU A 76 2.52 -1.00 6.82
CA LEU A 76 1.59 0.07 7.13
C LEU A 76 1.81 1.24 6.18
N ILE A 77 0.76 1.63 5.46
CA ILE A 77 0.79 2.72 4.50
C ILE A 77 -0.14 3.82 5.00
N VAL A 78 0.43 4.98 5.31
CA VAL A 78 -0.31 6.11 5.87
C VAL A 78 -0.27 7.27 4.90
N HIS A 79 -1.42 7.62 4.33
CA HIS A 79 -1.59 8.82 3.53
C HIS A 79 -1.95 9.99 4.46
N ASN A 80 -1.19 11.04 4.42
CA ASN A 80 -1.39 12.21 5.29
C ASN A 80 -1.15 13.52 4.55
N VAL A 81 -1.62 14.60 5.14
CA VAL A 81 -1.21 15.95 4.74
C VAL A 81 0.25 16.15 5.13
N ASP A 82 1.06 16.75 4.24
CA ASP A 82 2.49 17.00 4.49
C ASP A 82 2.67 18.13 5.51
N GLN A 83 2.54 17.77 6.79
CA GLN A 83 2.68 18.66 7.94
C GLN A 83 3.56 18.04 9.03
N PRO A 84 4.23 18.86 9.86
CA PRO A 84 5.00 18.38 11.00
C PRO A 84 4.12 17.58 11.99
N GLY A 85 4.69 16.53 12.57
CA GLY A 85 4.08 15.78 13.66
C GLY A 85 3.55 14.40 13.26
N HIS A 86 3.05 14.19 12.05
CA HIS A 86 2.45 12.90 11.65
C HIS A 86 3.42 11.72 11.75
N VAL A 87 4.67 11.90 11.32
CA VAL A 87 5.70 10.85 11.46
C VAL A 87 5.90 10.50 12.94
N ALA A 88 5.98 11.51 13.80
CA ALA A 88 6.16 11.29 15.24
C ALA A 88 4.95 10.55 15.86
N GLN A 89 3.73 10.92 15.49
CA GLN A 89 2.52 10.25 15.98
C GLN A 89 2.50 8.77 15.59
N VAL A 90 2.76 8.47 14.32
CA VAL A 90 2.76 7.09 13.82
C VAL A 90 3.87 6.27 14.48
N THR A 91 5.10 6.78 14.52
CA THR A 91 6.23 6.04 15.11
C THR A 91 6.12 5.88 16.62
N SER A 92 5.54 6.85 17.34
CA SER A 92 5.26 6.72 18.79
C SER A 92 4.23 5.64 19.06
N MET A 93 3.15 5.59 18.26
CA MET A 93 2.15 4.53 18.38
C MET A 93 2.78 3.14 18.17
N LEU A 94 3.61 2.96 17.14
CA LEU A 94 4.30 1.70 16.88
C LEU A 94 5.22 1.31 18.06
N ALA A 95 5.95 2.28 18.62
CA ALA A 95 6.80 2.08 19.78
C ALA A 95 6.01 1.65 21.03
N GLU A 96 4.87 2.29 21.30
CA GLU A 96 3.97 1.91 22.42
C GLU A 96 3.42 0.49 22.27
N LYS A 97 3.18 0.06 21.03
CA LYS A 97 2.74 -1.32 20.74
C LYS A 97 3.88 -2.32 20.60
N GLN A 98 5.11 -1.90 20.86
CA GLN A 98 6.32 -2.73 20.74
C GLN A 98 6.53 -3.33 19.34
N VAL A 99 6.06 -2.61 18.32
CA VAL A 99 6.25 -2.97 16.92
C VAL A 99 7.54 -2.34 16.41
N ASN A 100 8.49 -3.20 16.02
CA ASN A 100 9.76 -2.74 15.47
C ASN A 100 9.63 -2.36 14.00
N ILE A 101 10.21 -1.24 13.62
CA ILE A 101 10.23 -0.73 12.25
C ILE A 101 11.45 -1.29 11.52
N ALA A 102 11.22 -2.05 10.47
CA ALA A 102 12.27 -2.56 9.60
C ALA A 102 12.72 -1.50 8.57
N THR A 103 11.76 -0.86 7.90
CA THR A 103 12.00 0.28 7.03
C THR A 103 10.93 1.34 7.22
N LEU A 104 11.31 2.60 7.04
CA LEU A 104 10.38 3.71 6.99
C LEU A 104 10.78 4.62 5.83
N GLN A 105 9.84 4.84 4.92
CA GLN A 105 10.03 5.72 3.78
C GLN A 105 8.90 6.75 3.74
N LEU A 106 9.26 8.00 3.50
CA LEU A 106 8.31 9.09 3.38
C LEU A 106 8.39 9.68 1.99
N TYR A 107 7.30 9.60 1.27
CA TYR A 107 7.14 10.15 -0.06
C TYR A 107 6.15 11.30 -0.04
N ARG A 108 6.36 12.31 -0.86
CA ARG A 108 5.43 13.44 -1.01
C ARG A 108 5.34 13.87 -2.46
N ASP A 109 4.19 14.38 -2.84
CA ASP A 109 3.97 14.96 -4.17
C ASP A 109 4.68 16.33 -4.27
N LYS A 110 4.46 17.18 -3.26
CA LYS A 110 5.05 18.51 -3.12
C LYS A 110 5.02 18.96 -1.67
N ARG A 111 5.82 19.97 -1.34
CA ARG A 111 5.84 20.55 0.00
C ARG A 111 4.47 21.11 0.39
N GLY A 112 3.96 20.68 1.54
CA GLY A 112 2.65 21.08 2.07
C GLY A 112 1.45 20.46 1.33
N GLY A 113 1.69 19.51 0.43
CA GLY A 113 0.66 18.74 -0.25
C GLY A 113 0.34 17.44 0.45
N TYR A 114 0.33 16.35 -0.29
CA TYR A 114 0.08 15.00 0.24
C TYR A 114 1.40 14.25 0.42
N ALA A 115 1.43 13.44 1.46
CA ALA A 115 2.53 12.54 1.74
C ALA A 115 2.03 11.11 1.98
N VAL A 116 2.91 10.15 1.73
CA VAL A 116 2.68 8.75 2.03
C VAL A 116 3.85 8.23 2.84
N MET A 117 3.58 7.73 4.04
CA MET A 117 4.53 6.96 4.82
C MET A 117 4.33 5.48 4.48
N VAL A 118 5.40 4.80 4.08
CA VAL A 118 5.45 3.36 3.91
C VAL A 118 6.35 2.80 5.00
N ILE A 119 5.78 2.01 5.88
CA ILE A 119 6.45 1.48 7.06
C ILE A 119 6.35 -0.04 7.03
N GLU A 120 7.46 -0.71 6.77
CA GLU A 120 7.56 -2.15 6.91
C GLU A 120 7.94 -2.49 8.35
N THR A 121 7.24 -3.43 8.96
CA THR A 121 7.42 -3.81 10.36
C THR A 121 7.85 -5.25 10.49
N ASP A 122 8.52 -5.59 11.60
CA ASP A 122 8.91 -6.97 11.89
C ASP A 122 7.77 -7.77 12.56
N GLN A 123 6.81 -7.07 13.18
CA GLN A 123 5.63 -7.65 13.80
C GLN A 123 4.37 -7.08 13.17
N GLU A 124 3.26 -7.78 13.36
CA GLU A 124 1.95 -7.30 12.94
C GLU A 124 1.54 -6.03 13.70
N VAL A 125 0.92 -5.11 13.01
CA VAL A 125 0.33 -3.90 13.60
C VAL A 125 -1.09 -4.23 14.06
N PRO A 126 -1.44 -4.02 15.34
CA PRO A 126 -2.79 -4.29 15.83
C PRO A 126 -3.86 -3.50 15.07
N GLU A 127 -4.97 -4.15 14.74
CA GLU A 127 -6.09 -3.50 14.02
C GLU A 127 -6.61 -2.24 14.73
N GLU A 128 -6.65 -2.26 16.06
CA GLU A 128 -7.04 -1.10 16.88
C GLU A 128 -6.13 0.12 16.66
N SER A 129 -4.85 -0.13 16.37
CA SER A 129 -3.86 0.91 16.10
C SER A 129 -4.06 1.51 14.70
N VAL A 130 -4.40 0.67 13.72
CA VAL A 130 -4.78 1.12 12.38
C VAL A 130 -6.03 1.99 12.44
N ALA A 131 -7.06 1.53 13.15
CA ALA A 131 -8.31 2.28 13.35
C ALA A 131 -8.09 3.61 14.10
N TRP A 132 -7.19 3.64 15.07
CA TRP A 132 -6.82 4.86 15.78
C TRP A 132 -6.13 5.87 14.86
N LEU A 133 -5.20 5.41 14.01
CA LEU A 133 -4.54 6.28 13.04
C LEU A 133 -5.52 6.94 12.07
N GLU A 134 -6.54 6.21 11.63
CA GLU A 134 -7.55 6.75 10.71
C GLU A 134 -8.38 7.90 11.31
N GLN A 135 -8.39 8.03 12.62
CA GLN A 135 -9.14 9.10 13.34
C GLN A 135 -8.30 10.36 13.58
N LEU A 136 -6.98 10.30 13.33
CA LEU A 136 -6.12 11.46 13.56
C LEU A 136 -6.36 12.54 12.51
N ASP A 137 -6.38 13.79 12.98
CA ASP A 137 -6.46 14.94 12.09
C ASP A 137 -5.24 14.99 11.15
N GLY A 138 -5.51 15.23 9.87
CA GLY A 138 -4.48 15.23 8.82
C GLY A 138 -4.08 13.85 8.28
N ILE A 139 -4.56 12.75 8.84
CA ILE A 139 -4.47 11.43 8.23
C ILE A 139 -5.66 11.26 7.28
N ILE A 140 -5.35 10.95 6.02
CA ILE A 140 -6.36 10.86 4.95
C ILE A 140 -6.85 9.43 4.80
N LYS A 141 -5.92 8.47 4.88
CA LYS A 141 -6.20 7.06 4.64
C LYS A 141 -5.08 6.22 5.25
N VAL A 142 -5.43 5.11 5.85
CA VAL A 142 -4.48 4.08 6.29
C VAL A 142 -4.78 2.78 5.57
N THR A 143 -3.75 2.13 5.06
CA THR A 143 -3.84 0.79 4.47
C THR A 143 -2.82 -0.09 5.17
N TYR A 144 -3.27 -1.23 5.65
CA TYR A 144 -2.39 -2.22 6.26
C TYR A 144 -2.39 -3.48 5.39
N ILE A 145 -1.21 -3.90 5.01
CA ILE A 145 -0.97 -5.13 4.25
C ILE A 145 -0.35 -6.11 5.24
N ASN A 146 -1.10 -7.15 5.58
CA ASN A 146 -0.57 -8.28 6.34
C ASN A 146 -0.18 -9.37 5.34
N VAL A 147 1.01 -9.90 5.49
CA VAL A 147 1.50 -11.03 4.70
C VAL A 147 1.26 -12.27 5.52
N GLU A 148 0.21 -13.03 5.19
CA GLU A 148 0.01 -14.36 5.76
C GLU A 148 1.08 -15.30 5.18
N GLU A 149 1.82 -15.99 6.04
CA GLU A 149 2.76 -17.04 5.66
C GLU A 149 2.03 -18.32 5.18
#